data_43f2698d4f9aaa744cf45b05a3508831
#
_entry.id   43f2698d4f9aaa744cf45b05a3508831
#
_cell.length_a   1.000
_cell.length_b   1.000
_cell.length_c   1.000
_cell.angle_alpha   90.00
_cell.angle_beta   90.00
_cell.angle_gamma   90.00
#
_symmetry.space_group_name_H-M   'P 1'
#
loop_
_entity.id
_entity.type
_entity.pdbx_description
1 polymer ?
#
loop_
_entity_poly.entity_id
_entity_poly.type
_entity_poly.pdbx_seq_one_letter_code
_entity_poly.pdbx_strand_id
1 'polypeptide(L)'
;VESSYRKGLGPAEFFCHAMGGREGLIDTAVKTAETGYIQRRLVKALEDVVAAYDGTVRNSRGDIAQFLYGEDKLDGASLEKQRLETLFMSNKDVWGKYYRECFDNASEVEQILADRDELRKVFTAGEDSVAMAVNLKRLIMAARRVFPNEDVALRANPQDSRYIVDRVRDTVEMLSKRHGDACRLFGMFIRMHLASTRVIAAGLTQESFEWVLQQTIFRYQRGLVDPGEMVGVLAAQSIGEPATQMTLNTFHVSEPLWHLLVSNVILIKEQLAGVSNKNVTLGIPRLKELINTVKNIKTPSMALHLLPTISKDRAPFIKSRIEHTTFRDVLKHTEILSDLGETHADQQWTRIAYQLLPENASLSPDDLSPWLLRAVLSREKLWEKGLTMVHVRNSIQDALGDNALTVASDDNND
;
A
#
# COMPACT_ATOMS: atom_id res chain seq x y z
N VAL A 1 -30.82 0.96 -13.18
CA VAL A 1 -32.09 0.45 -12.65
C VAL A 1 -32.61 1.47 -11.67
N GLU A 2 -33.75 2.12 -11.98
CA GLU A 2 -34.36 3.13 -11.11
C GLU A 2 -35.27 2.51 -10.04
N SER A 3 -35.82 1.34 -10.34
CA SER A 3 -36.73 0.62 -9.45
C SER A 3 -35.99 -0.30 -8.47
N SER A 4 -36.55 -0.46 -7.27
CA SER A 4 -36.05 -1.44 -6.30
C SER A 4 -36.71 -2.81 -6.51
N TYR A 5 -36.05 -3.89 -6.10
CA TYR A 5 -36.64 -5.24 -6.13
C TYR A 5 -37.96 -5.34 -5.36
N ARG A 6 -38.14 -4.54 -4.29
CA ARG A 6 -39.39 -4.50 -3.52
C ARG A 6 -40.54 -3.92 -4.33
N LYS A 7 -40.25 -2.96 -5.21
CA LYS A 7 -41.24 -2.30 -6.06
C LYS A 7 -41.54 -3.07 -7.35
N GLY A 8 -40.60 -3.94 -7.74
CA GLY A 8 -40.62 -4.69 -8.99
C GLY A 8 -39.85 -3.96 -10.09
N LEU A 9 -39.35 -4.72 -11.05
CA LEU A 9 -38.57 -4.22 -12.18
C LEU A 9 -39.48 -4.12 -13.42
N GLY A 10 -39.36 -3.06 -14.19
CA GLY A 10 -39.95 -2.98 -15.52
C GLY A 10 -39.27 -3.92 -16.52
N PRO A 11 -39.92 -4.23 -17.66
CA PRO A 11 -39.35 -5.16 -18.65
C PRO A 11 -37.96 -4.76 -19.17
N ALA A 12 -37.72 -3.48 -19.43
CA ALA A 12 -36.43 -2.94 -19.85
C ALA A 12 -35.37 -3.04 -18.75
N GLU A 13 -35.74 -2.73 -17.51
CA GLU A 13 -34.85 -2.83 -16.35
C GLU A 13 -34.47 -4.28 -16.08
N PHE A 14 -35.42 -5.23 -16.20
CA PHE A 14 -35.17 -6.65 -16.06
C PHE A 14 -34.19 -7.13 -17.13
N PHE A 15 -34.37 -6.72 -18.39
CA PHE A 15 -33.45 -7.09 -19.47
C PHE A 15 -32.01 -6.59 -19.21
N CYS A 16 -31.86 -5.31 -18.85
CA CYS A 16 -30.56 -4.75 -18.50
C CYS A 16 -29.93 -5.46 -17.30
N HIS A 17 -30.73 -5.80 -16.30
CA HIS A 17 -30.27 -6.54 -15.13
C HIS A 17 -29.82 -7.97 -15.49
N ALA A 18 -30.55 -8.65 -16.38
CA ALA A 18 -30.18 -9.98 -16.87
C ALA A 18 -28.88 -9.95 -17.69
N MET A 19 -28.65 -8.89 -18.49
CA MET A 19 -27.39 -8.68 -19.22
C MET A 19 -26.21 -8.53 -18.24
N GLY A 20 -26.36 -7.66 -17.21
CA GLY A 20 -25.32 -7.49 -16.19
C GLY A 20 -25.04 -8.77 -15.40
N GLY A 21 -26.09 -9.53 -15.05
CA GLY A 21 -25.94 -10.85 -14.41
C GLY A 21 -25.21 -11.86 -15.30
N ARG A 22 -25.48 -11.86 -16.62
CA ARG A 22 -24.81 -12.72 -17.59
C ARG A 22 -23.31 -12.41 -17.69
N GLU A 23 -22.94 -11.13 -17.71
CA GLU A 23 -21.55 -10.70 -17.69
C GLU A 23 -20.81 -11.23 -16.46
N GLY A 24 -21.42 -11.12 -15.27
CA GLY A 24 -20.83 -11.66 -14.04
C GLY A 24 -20.64 -13.19 -14.07
N LEU A 25 -21.54 -13.94 -14.67
CA LEU A 25 -21.40 -15.39 -14.84
C LEU A 25 -20.27 -15.76 -15.82
N ILE A 26 -20.13 -15.04 -16.92
CA ILE A 26 -19.03 -15.23 -17.88
C ILE A 26 -17.69 -14.90 -17.21
N ASP A 27 -17.61 -13.79 -16.50
CA ASP A 27 -16.41 -13.40 -15.76
C ASP A 27 -15.98 -14.47 -14.77
N THR A 28 -16.91 -15.06 -14.04
CA THR A 28 -16.63 -16.15 -13.10
C THR A 28 -16.07 -17.37 -13.81
N ALA A 29 -16.64 -17.79 -14.94
CA ALA A 29 -16.19 -18.95 -15.69
C ALA A 29 -14.78 -18.76 -16.29
N VAL A 30 -14.50 -17.60 -16.86
CA VAL A 30 -13.18 -17.27 -17.42
C VAL A 30 -12.12 -17.16 -16.32
N LYS A 31 -12.47 -16.53 -15.19
CA LYS A 31 -11.60 -16.34 -14.03
C LYS A 31 -11.09 -17.67 -13.46
N THR A 32 -11.95 -18.68 -13.32
CA THR A 32 -11.55 -19.98 -12.79
C THR A 32 -10.46 -20.64 -13.64
N ALA A 33 -10.60 -20.60 -14.96
CA ALA A 33 -9.61 -21.14 -15.88
C ALA A 33 -8.27 -20.38 -15.80
N GLU A 34 -8.32 -19.06 -15.81
CA GLU A 34 -7.10 -18.22 -15.73
C GLU A 34 -6.35 -18.37 -14.42
N THR A 35 -7.06 -18.35 -13.29
CA THR A 35 -6.44 -18.51 -11.98
C THR A 35 -5.85 -19.89 -11.79
N GLY A 36 -6.53 -20.94 -12.27
CA GLY A 36 -6.01 -22.29 -12.27
C GLY A 36 -4.72 -22.42 -13.08
N TYR A 37 -4.65 -21.78 -14.24
CA TYR A 37 -3.43 -21.76 -15.05
C TYR A 37 -2.27 -21.00 -14.37
N ILE A 38 -2.56 -19.85 -13.74
CA ILE A 38 -1.57 -19.10 -12.95
C ILE A 38 -1.04 -19.96 -11.81
N GLN A 39 -1.93 -20.60 -11.04
CA GLN A 39 -1.55 -21.46 -9.93
C GLN A 39 -0.65 -22.61 -10.40
N ARG A 40 -1.01 -23.31 -11.48
CA ARG A 40 -0.18 -24.38 -12.05
C ARG A 40 1.23 -23.88 -12.40
N ARG A 41 1.34 -22.73 -13.05
CA ARG A 41 2.64 -22.12 -13.40
C ARG A 41 3.48 -21.80 -12.17
N LEU A 42 2.86 -21.23 -11.14
CA LEU A 42 3.54 -20.90 -9.87
C LEU A 42 4.02 -22.18 -9.18
N VAL A 43 3.17 -23.20 -9.07
CA VAL A 43 3.55 -24.49 -8.49
C VAL A 43 4.73 -25.09 -9.23
N LYS A 44 4.67 -25.13 -10.56
CA LYS A 44 5.77 -25.68 -11.38
C LYS A 44 7.08 -24.90 -11.30
N ALA A 45 7.01 -23.59 -11.07
CA ALA A 45 8.20 -22.76 -10.90
C ALA A 45 8.83 -22.86 -9.51
N LEU A 46 8.07 -23.25 -8.49
CA LEU A 46 8.47 -23.23 -7.09
C LEU A 46 8.49 -24.62 -6.44
N GLU A 47 8.21 -25.71 -7.18
CA GLU A 47 8.06 -27.05 -6.62
C GLU A 47 9.33 -27.61 -6.00
N ASP A 48 10.49 -27.09 -6.39
CA ASP A 48 11.81 -27.53 -5.89
C ASP A 48 12.32 -26.69 -4.71
N VAL A 49 11.56 -25.66 -4.28
CA VAL A 49 11.95 -24.77 -3.20
C VAL A 49 11.53 -25.35 -1.86
N VAL A 50 12.52 -25.69 -1.03
CA VAL A 50 12.32 -26.36 0.26
C VAL A 50 13.08 -25.68 1.40
N ALA A 51 12.60 -25.85 2.63
CA ALA A 51 13.32 -25.44 3.83
C ALA A 51 14.45 -26.44 4.13
N ALA A 52 15.66 -25.93 4.31
CA ALA A 52 16.83 -26.73 4.67
C ALA A 52 17.01 -26.84 6.19
N TYR A 53 17.86 -27.77 6.66
CA TYR A 53 18.15 -27.97 8.08
C TYR A 53 18.81 -26.76 8.76
N ASP A 54 19.51 -25.91 8.01
CA ASP A 54 20.11 -24.67 8.50
C ASP A 54 19.09 -23.52 8.66
N GLY A 55 17.84 -23.76 8.27
CA GLY A 55 16.75 -22.76 8.29
C GLY A 55 16.74 -21.83 7.09
N THR A 56 17.60 -22.07 6.10
CA THR A 56 17.56 -21.38 4.80
C THR A 56 16.52 -22.03 3.90
N VAL A 57 16.02 -21.26 2.92
CA VAL A 57 15.17 -21.79 1.86
C VAL A 57 16.00 -21.92 0.59
N ARG A 58 16.02 -23.11 0.00
CA ARG A 58 16.87 -23.44 -1.16
C ARG A 58 16.07 -24.14 -2.26
N ASN A 59 16.57 -23.99 -3.48
CA ASN A 59 16.10 -24.76 -4.63
C ASN A 59 16.92 -26.05 -4.80
N SER A 60 16.57 -26.87 -5.81
CA SER A 60 17.25 -28.13 -6.13
C SER A 60 18.73 -27.96 -6.51
N ARG A 61 19.16 -26.78 -6.94
CA ARG A 61 20.56 -26.46 -7.28
C ARG A 61 21.38 -26.04 -6.06
N GLY A 62 20.73 -25.82 -4.92
CA GLY A 62 21.35 -25.31 -3.70
C GLY A 62 21.41 -23.77 -3.61
N ASP A 63 20.85 -23.05 -4.58
CA ASP A 63 20.78 -21.59 -4.52
C ASP A 63 19.85 -21.17 -3.37
N ILE A 64 20.27 -20.17 -2.61
CA ILE A 64 19.52 -19.67 -1.47
C ILE A 64 18.48 -18.68 -1.95
N ALA A 65 17.19 -19.00 -1.78
CA ALA A 65 16.07 -18.11 -2.03
C ALA A 65 15.81 -17.16 -0.85
N GLN A 66 15.93 -17.69 0.39
CA GLN A 66 15.81 -16.90 1.62
C GLN A 66 16.87 -17.40 2.62
N PHE A 67 17.51 -16.47 3.33
CA PHE A 67 18.44 -16.83 4.40
C PHE A 67 17.73 -17.37 5.64
N LEU A 68 16.54 -16.88 5.91
CA LEU A 68 15.62 -17.36 6.95
C LEU A 68 14.22 -17.45 6.36
N TYR A 69 13.56 -18.57 6.52
CA TYR A 69 12.17 -18.71 6.08
C TYR A 69 11.28 -17.68 6.76
N GLY A 70 10.61 -16.83 5.96
CA GLY A 70 9.71 -15.78 6.46
C GLY A 70 10.38 -14.76 7.40
N GLU A 71 11.73 -14.69 7.42
CA GLU A 71 12.56 -13.86 8.32
C GLU A 71 12.52 -14.27 9.81
N ASP A 72 11.58 -15.11 10.22
CA ASP A 72 11.37 -15.55 11.61
C ASP A 72 11.48 -17.07 11.82
N LYS A 73 11.64 -17.86 10.77
CA LYS A 73 11.65 -19.33 10.73
C LYS A 73 10.34 -20.00 11.16
N LEU A 74 9.25 -19.26 11.31
CA LEU A 74 8.01 -19.80 11.82
C LEU A 74 7.13 -20.37 10.70
N ASP A 75 6.46 -21.49 11.01
CA ASP A 75 5.46 -22.07 10.12
C ASP A 75 4.16 -21.27 10.17
N GLY A 76 3.66 -20.88 8.99
CA GLY A 76 2.43 -20.12 8.86
C GLY A 76 1.19 -20.78 9.47
N ALA A 77 1.15 -22.11 9.54
CA ALA A 77 0.08 -22.86 10.18
C ALA A 77 0.03 -22.68 11.71
N SER A 78 1.17 -22.37 12.31
CA SER A 78 1.29 -22.19 13.78
C SER A 78 1.09 -20.75 14.23
N LEU A 79 0.91 -19.80 13.32
CA LEU A 79 0.83 -18.37 13.62
C LEU A 79 -0.61 -17.94 13.95
N GLU A 80 -0.74 -17.11 14.99
CA GLU A 80 -1.99 -16.44 15.36
C GLU A 80 -1.79 -14.92 15.36
N LYS A 81 -2.74 -14.16 14.81
CA LYS A 81 -2.73 -12.69 14.88
C LYS A 81 -2.96 -12.21 16.30
N GLN A 82 -2.05 -11.42 16.82
CA GLN A 82 -2.10 -10.87 18.19
C GLN A 82 -1.76 -9.40 18.19
N ARG A 83 -2.34 -8.64 19.12
CA ARG A 83 -2.16 -7.19 19.19
C ARG A 83 -0.95 -6.82 20.03
N LEU A 84 -0.17 -5.87 19.51
CA LEU A 84 0.90 -5.17 20.21
C LEU A 84 0.29 -4.00 20.98
N GLU A 85 -0.19 -4.26 22.19
CA GLU A 85 -0.95 -3.28 22.99
C GLU A 85 -0.15 -2.01 23.32
N THR A 86 1.17 -2.10 23.41
CA THR A 86 2.03 -0.96 23.78
C THR A 86 2.24 0.01 22.62
N LEU A 87 2.05 -0.40 21.37
CA LEU A 87 2.44 0.37 20.19
C LEU A 87 1.86 1.81 20.19
N PHE A 88 0.57 1.96 20.53
CA PHE A 88 -0.13 3.26 20.53
C PHE A 88 -0.20 3.92 21.90
N MET A 89 0.30 3.26 22.96
CA MET A 89 0.25 3.83 24.30
C MET A 89 1.23 5.01 24.45
N SER A 90 0.77 6.09 25.08
CA SER A 90 1.66 7.18 25.49
C SER A 90 2.63 6.74 26.61
N ASN A 91 3.69 7.50 26.85
CA ASN A 91 4.61 7.20 27.96
C ASN A 91 3.83 7.15 29.29
N LYS A 92 2.90 8.09 29.49
CA LYS A 92 2.08 8.17 30.70
C LYS A 92 1.21 6.92 30.87
N ASP A 93 0.64 6.41 29.80
CA ASP A 93 -0.21 5.20 29.84
C ASP A 93 0.61 3.93 30.12
N VAL A 94 1.81 3.83 29.54
CA VAL A 94 2.73 2.72 29.82
C VAL A 94 3.15 2.74 31.29
N TRP A 95 3.57 3.89 31.82
CA TRP A 95 3.89 4.02 33.23
C TRP A 95 2.67 3.69 34.11
N GLY A 96 1.49 4.22 33.82
CA GLY A 96 0.27 3.94 34.57
C GLY A 96 -0.15 2.47 34.56
N LYS A 97 0.15 1.74 33.49
CA LYS A 97 -0.23 0.34 33.32
C LYS A 97 0.77 -0.65 33.92
N TYR A 98 2.05 -0.39 33.74
CA TYR A 98 3.12 -1.34 34.06
C TYR A 98 3.90 -1.01 35.33
N TYR A 99 3.93 0.26 35.76
CA TYR A 99 4.62 0.66 36.98
C TYR A 99 3.75 0.50 38.23
N ARG A 100 4.37 0.00 39.30
CA ARG A 100 3.80 0.00 40.65
C ARG A 100 4.93 0.23 41.64
N GLU A 101 4.77 1.20 42.54
CA GLU A 101 5.76 1.52 43.56
C GLU A 101 6.13 0.30 44.42
N CYS A 102 5.15 -0.54 44.75
CA CYS A 102 5.35 -1.75 45.55
C CYS A 102 6.19 -2.84 44.86
N PHE A 103 6.49 -2.73 43.54
CA PHE A 103 7.25 -3.72 42.81
C PHE A 103 8.71 -3.29 42.55
N ASP A 104 9.04 -2.01 42.71
CA ASP A 104 10.35 -1.45 42.35
C ASP A 104 10.79 -1.83 40.92
N ASN A 105 9.83 -1.74 39.97
CA ASN A 105 9.99 -2.27 38.61
C ASN A 105 10.25 -1.18 37.56
N ALA A 106 10.87 -0.08 37.94
CA ALA A 106 11.14 1.03 37.02
C ALA A 106 11.99 0.59 35.79
N SER A 107 13.00 -0.23 36.02
CA SER A 107 13.87 -0.74 34.92
C SER A 107 13.12 -1.62 33.91
N GLU A 108 12.13 -2.39 34.37
CA GLU A 108 11.26 -3.19 33.49
C GLU A 108 10.44 -2.27 32.59
N VAL A 109 9.87 -1.20 33.16
CA VAL A 109 9.05 -0.24 32.40
C VAL A 109 9.90 0.53 31.39
N GLU A 110 11.12 0.93 31.74
CA GLU A 110 12.07 1.56 30.81
C GLU A 110 12.39 0.63 29.63
N GLN A 111 12.59 -0.66 29.89
CA GLN A 111 12.82 -1.65 28.84
C GLN A 111 11.58 -1.79 27.92
N ILE A 112 10.37 -1.81 28.47
CA ILE A 112 9.12 -1.87 27.68
C ILE A 112 8.95 -0.60 26.84
N LEU A 113 9.35 0.57 27.35
CA LEU A 113 9.35 1.81 26.59
C LEU A 113 10.36 1.78 25.44
N ALA A 114 11.57 1.28 25.67
CA ALA A 114 12.57 1.11 24.62
C ALA A 114 12.08 0.14 23.53
N ASP A 115 11.52 -1.00 23.94
CA ASP A 115 10.91 -1.97 23.03
C ASP A 115 9.78 -1.35 22.20
N ARG A 116 8.91 -0.53 22.81
CA ARG A 116 7.84 0.17 22.12
C ARG A 116 8.38 1.15 21.07
N ASP A 117 9.40 1.92 21.43
CA ASP A 117 9.98 2.91 20.53
C ASP A 117 10.71 2.25 19.35
N GLU A 118 11.24 1.06 19.54
CA GLU A 118 11.75 0.21 18.48
C GLU A 118 10.63 -0.30 17.57
N LEU A 119 9.54 -0.82 18.13
CA LEU A 119 8.37 -1.27 17.38
C LEU A 119 7.76 -0.15 16.52
N ARG A 120 7.71 1.09 17.03
CA ARG A 120 7.23 2.26 16.28
C ARG A 120 8.06 2.61 15.06
N LYS A 121 9.36 2.29 15.05
CA LYS A 121 10.22 2.48 13.88
C LYS A 121 9.88 1.50 12.77
N VAL A 122 9.44 0.29 13.13
CA VAL A 122 9.11 -0.78 12.18
C VAL A 122 7.65 -0.69 11.70
N PHE A 123 6.72 -0.50 12.65
CA PHE A 123 5.26 -0.48 12.35
C PHE A 123 4.77 0.96 12.12
N THR A 124 5.12 1.54 10.98
CA THR A 124 4.75 2.91 10.62
C THR A 124 3.34 3.05 10.04
N ALA A 125 2.78 1.98 9.51
CA ALA A 125 1.49 1.97 8.80
C ALA A 125 0.25 1.93 9.71
N GLY A 126 0.42 1.92 11.04
CA GLY A 126 -0.69 1.91 11.99
C GLY A 126 -1.33 0.53 12.23
N GLU A 127 -0.75 -0.54 11.74
CA GLU A 127 -1.18 -1.90 12.07
C GLU A 127 -0.64 -2.30 13.46
N ASP A 128 -1.54 -2.68 14.37
CA ASP A 128 -1.21 -3.12 15.73
C ASP A 128 -1.23 -4.64 15.91
N SER A 129 -1.55 -5.38 14.86
CA SER A 129 -1.68 -6.84 14.91
C SER A 129 -0.54 -7.53 14.16
N VAL A 130 0.15 -8.43 14.85
CA VAL A 130 1.25 -9.22 14.31
C VAL A 130 0.97 -10.70 14.49
N ALA A 131 1.39 -11.50 13.52
CA ALA A 131 1.33 -12.95 13.60
C ALA A 131 2.42 -13.47 14.55
N MET A 132 2.04 -14.21 15.58
CA MET A 132 2.93 -14.76 16.61
C MET A 132 2.68 -16.25 16.80
N ALA A 133 3.75 -17.01 17.03
CA ALA A 133 3.66 -18.46 17.23
C ALA A 133 2.94 -18.86 18.53
N VAL A 134 2.96 -18.00 19.54
CA VAL A 134 2.42 -18.33 20.87
C VAL A 134 1.44 -17.30 21.34
N ASN A 135 0.24 -17.73 21.72
CA ASN A 135 -0.76 -16.86 22.34
C ASN A 135 -0.60 -16.89 23.87
N LEU A 136 0.15 -15.89 24.39
CA LEU A 136 0.46 -15.77 25.81
C LEU A 136 -0.77 -15.58 26.69
N LYS A 137 -1.77 -14.81 26.21
CA LYS A 137 -3.03 -14.62 26.97
C LYS A 137 -3.74 -15.95 27.19
N ARG A 138 -3.80 -16.80 26.16
CA ARG A 138 -4.41 -18.13 26.26
C ARG A 138 -3.63 -19.03 27.19
N LEU A 139 -2.27 -18.95 27.17
CA LEU A 139 -1.43 -19.72 28.10
C LEU A 139 -1.64 -19.31 29.55
N ILE A 140 -1.70 -18.01 29.83
CA ILE A 140 -1.97 -17.51 31.19
C ILE A 140 -3.34 -18.01 31.69
N MET A 141 -4.37 -17.95 30.84
CA MET A 141 -5.68 -18.48 31.22
C MET A 141 -5.67 -20.02 31.44
N ALA A 142 -4.92 -20.74 30.63
CA ALA A 142 -4.78 -22.19 30.79
C ALA A 142 -4.04 -22.54 32.08
N ALA A 143 -2.96 -21.80 32.42
CA ALA A 143 -2.20 -22.00 33.67
C ALA A 143 -3.08 -21.83 34.91
N ARG A 144 -3.96 -20.81 34.93
CA ARG A 144 -4.93 -20.62 36.04
C ARG A 144 -5.91 -21.76 36.19
N ARG A 145 -6.26 -22.48 35.13
CA ARG A 145 -7.14 -23.64 35.19
C ARG A 145 -6.41 -24.90 35.65
N VAL A 146 -5.16 -25.06 35.26
CA VAL A 146 -4.32 -26.23 35.61
C VAL A 146 -3.85 -26.15 37.06
N PHE A 147 -3.57 -24.93 37.56
CA PHE A 147 -3.05 -24.66 38.90
C PHE A 147 -4.03 -23.77 39.67
N PRO A 148 -5.12 -24.31 40.21
CA PRO A 148 -6.17 -23.50 40.84
C PRO A 148 -5.86 -22.99 42.26
N ASN A 149 -4.67 -23.29 42.82
CA ASN A 149 -4.29 -22.91 44.17
C ASN A 149 -3.95 -21.41 44.28
N GLU A 150 -4.92 -20.61 44.76
CA GLU A 150 -4.76 -19.16 44.95
C GLU A 150 -3.91 -18.79 46.18
N ASP A 151 -3.82 -19.70 47.17
CA ASP A 151 -3.15 -19.43 48.46
C ASP A 151 -1.65 -19.21 48.35
N VAL A 152 -1.01 -19.66 47.27
CA VAL A 152 0.44 -19.55 47.01
C VAL A 152 0.75 -18.62 45.81
N ALA A 153 -0.20 -17.75 45.45
CA ALA A 153 0.02 -16.82 44.35
C ALA A 153 1.17 -15.84 44.62
N LEU A 154 1.89 -15.49 43.57
CA LEU A 154 2.94 -14.45 43.59
C LEU A 154 2.33 -13.14 44.10
N ARG A 155 2.99 -12.50 45.05
CA ARG A 155 2.48 -11.33 45.76
C ARG A 155 3.06 -10.04 45.19
N ALA A 156 2.39 -8.97 45.48
CA ALA A 156 2.83 -7.63 45.12
C ALA A 156 3.99 -7.17 46.03
N ASN A 157 5.15 -7.77 45.89
CA ASN A 157 6.36 -7.43 46.62
C ASN A 157 7.58 -7.31 45.67
N PRO A 158 8.63 -6.59 46.05
CA PRO A 158 9.80 -6.42 45.20
C PRO A 158 10.56 -7.73 44.89
N GLN A 159 10.49 -8.71 45.79
CA GLN A 159 11.20 -10.00 45.59
C GLN A 159 10.56 -10.82 44.49
N ASP A 160 9.25 -11.00 44.51
CA ASP A 160 8.51 -11.74 43.49
C ASP A 160 8.56 -11.00 42.13
N SER A 161 8.48 -9.66 42.16
CA SER A 161 8.65 -8.86 40.95
C SER A 161 10.02 -9.06 40.27
N ARG A 162 11.10 -8.99 41.04
CA ARG A 162 12.46 -9.24 40.53
C ARG A 162 12.61 -10.68 39.99
N TYR A 163 12.09 -11.64 40.71
CA TYR A 163 12.07 -13.04 40.25
C TYR A 163 11.40 -13.17 38.87
N ILE A 164 10.21 -12.56 38.68
CA ILE A 164 9.50 -12.58 37.38
C ILE A 164 10.34 -11.96 36.29
N VAL A 165 10.88 -10.74 36.54
CA VAL A 165 11.70 -10.01 35.56
C VAL A 165 12.95 -10.80 35.16
N ASP A 166 13.66 -11.36 36.14
CA ASP A 166 14.85 -12.16 35.88
C ASP A 166 14.53 -13.41 35.06
N ARG A 167 13.47 -14.15 35.41
CA ARG A 167 13.05 -15.35 34.69
C ARG A 167 12.61 -15.04 33.25
N VAL A 168 11.87 -13.94 33.04
CA VAL A 168 11.49 -13.46 31.69
C VAL A 168 12.74 -13.11 30.89
N ARG A 169 13.69 -12.36 31.50
CA ARG A 169 14.95 -12.00 30.85
C ARG A 169 15.74 -13.25 30.43
N ASP A 170 15.91 -14.22 31.34
CA ASP A 170 16.64 -15.48 31.07
C ASP A 170 15.98 -16.25 29.93
N THR A 171 14.64 -16.30 29.90
CA THR A 171 13.87 -16.95 28.83
C THR A 171 14.10 -16.29 27.48
N VAL A 172 13.99 -14.95 27.42
CA VAL A 172 14.22 -14.19 26.19
C VAL A 172 15.68 -14.34 25.72
N GLU A 173 16.64 -14.29 26.65
CA GLU A 173 18.06 -14.47 26.33
C GLU A 173 18.38 -15.87 25.80
N MET A 174 17.76 -16.90 26.40
CA MET A 174 17.90 -18.28 25.92
C MET A 174 17.33 -18.45 24.50
N LEU A 175 16.15 -17.85 24.20
CA LEU A 175 15.57 -17.87 22.86
C LEU A 175 16.44 -17.10 21.86
N SER A 176 16.94 -15.93 22.25
CA SER A 176 17.82 -15.12 21.41
C SER A 176 19.16 -15.81 21.11
N LYS A 177 19.76 -16.53 22.08
CA LYS A 177 20.96 -17.33 21.84
C LYS A 177 20.74 -18.48 20.84
N ARG A 178 19.54 -19.07 20.81
CA ARG A 178 19.22 -20.18 19.90
C ARG A 178 18.81 -19.73 18.50
N HIS A 179 18.04 -18.63 18.40
CA HIS A 179 17.35 -18.24 17.17
C HIS A 179 17.85 -16.90 16.62
N GLY A 180 18.73 -16.19 17.35
CA GLY A 180 19.29 -14.90 16.93
C GLY A 180 18.21 -13.80 16.82
N ASP A 181 18.39 -12.92 15.85
CA ASP A 181 17.51 -11.77 15.63
C ASP A 181 16.07 -12.15 15.21
N ALA A 182 15.85 -13.33 14.67
CA ALA A 182 14.53 -13.86 14.32
C ALA A 182 13.55 -13.84 15.51
N CYS A 183 14.09 -13.97 16.74
CA CYS A 183 13.31 -14.01 17.98
C CYS A 183 13.08 -12.65 18.63
N ARG A 184 13.65 -11.56 18.08
CA ARG A 184 13.65 -10.24 18.71
C ARG A 184 12.23 -9.69 18.95
N LEU A 185 11.38 -9.74 17.93
CA LEU A 185 9.98 -9.30 18.05
C LEU A 185 9.21 -10.12 19.08
N PHE A 186 9.43 -11.44 19.10
CA PHE A 186 8.81 -12.34 20.06
C PHE A 186 9.29 -12.07 21.49
N GLY A 187 10.58 -11.75 21.67
CA GLY A 187 11.12 -11.34 22.97
C GLY A 187 10.45 -10.07 23.52
N MET A 188 10.24 -9.04 22.69
CA MET A 188 9.50 -7.84 23.06
C MET A 188 8.04 -8.18 23.44
N PHE A 189 7.42 -9.10 22.70
CA PHE A 189 6.07 -9.56 22.97
C PHE A 189 5.97 -10.31 24.31
N ILE A 190 6.95 -11.16 24.63
CA ILE A 190 7.05 -11.86 25.94
C ILE A 190 7.15 -10.83 27.06
N ARG A 191 8.09 -9.87 27.00
CA ARG A 191 8.26 -8.82 28.03
C ARG A 191 6.99 -8.01 28.24
N MET A 192 6.26 -7.65 27.17
CA MET A 192 5.00 -6.92 27.25
C MET A 192 3.90 -7.72 27.95
N HIS A 193 3.78 -9.03 27.65
CA HIS A 193 2.68 -9.86 28.16
C HIS A 193 2.97 -10.51 29.52
N LEU A 194 4.22 -10.84 29.81
CA LEU A 194 4.65 -11.44 31.05
C LEU A 194 5.35 -10.41 31.99
N ALA A 195 4.99 -9.14 31.85
CA ALA A 195 5.43 -8.10 32.79
C ALA A 195 4.97 -8.44 34.20
N SER A 196 5.80 -8.09 35.21
CA SER A 196 5.56 -8.39 36.64
C SER A 196 4.17 -8.00 37.10
N THR A 197 3.71 -6.80 36.73
CA THR A 197 2.36 -6.31 37.03
C THR A 197 1.24 -7.17 36.46
N ARG A 198 1.44 -7.72 35.25
CA ARG A 198 0.44 -8.57 34.59
C ARG A 198 0.40 -9.99 35.16
N VAL A 199 1.56 -10.55 35.46
CA VAL A 199 1.68 -11.89 36.04
C VAL A 199 1.05 -11.92 37.43
N ILE A 200 1.33 -10.91 38.27
CA ILE A 200 0.74 -10.77 39.61
C ILE A 200 -0.76 -10.50 39.53
N ALA A 201 -1.19 -9.60 38.64
CA ALA A 201 -2.62 -9.32 38.44
C ALA A 201 -3.39 -10.56 37.93
N ALA A 202 -2.72 -11.47 37.22
CA ALA A 202 -3.29 -12.74 36.79
C ALA A 202 -3.39 -13.76 37.93
N GLY A 203 -2.79 -13.53 39.11
CA GLY A 203 -2.83 -14.44 40.26
C GLY A 203 -2.11 -15.77 40.01
N LEU A 204 -0.98 -15.74 39.26
CA LEU A 204 -0.19 -16.93 39.01
C LEU A 204 0.65 -17.31 40.23
N THR A 205 0.76 -18.62 40.48
CA THR A 205 1.74 -19.18 41.42
C THR A 205 3.10 -19.27 40.77
N GLN A 206 4.15 -19.46 41.55
CA GLN A 206 5.50 -19.67 41.00
C GLN A 206 5.54 -20.88 40.04
N GLU A 207 4.89 -21.98 40.39
CA GLU A 207 4.82 -23.17 39.56
C GLU A 207 4.05 -22.93 38.25
N SER A 208 2.92 -22.26 38.32
CA SER A 208 2.11 -21.92 37.15
C SER A 208 2.84 -20.97 36.21
N PHE A 209 3.61 -20.02 36.76
CA PHE A 209 4.42 -19.10 35.98
C PHE A 209 5.59 -19.83 35.25
N GLU A 210 6.32 -20.72 35.95
CA GLU A 210 7.34 -21.54 35.31
C GLU A 210 6.75 -22.44 34.21
N TRP A 211 5.58 -22.99 34.44
CA TRP A 211 4.88 -23.76 33.41
C TRP A 211 4.55 -22.90 32.18
N VAL A 212 4.09 -21.66 32.38
CA VAL A 212 3.83 -20.71 31.25
C VAL A 212 5.11 -20.47 30.46
N LEU A 213 6.25 -20.23 31.11
CA LEU A 213 7.53 -20.03 30.44
C LEU A 213 7.96 -21.28 29.65
N GLN A 214 7.88 -22.45 30.26
CA GLN A 214 8.19 -23.72 29.59
C GLN A 214 7.29 -23.98 28.39
N GLN A 215 5.98 -23.76 28.54
CA GLN A 215 5.02 -23.88 27.42
C GLN A 215 5.29 -22.85 26.32
N THR A 216 5.71 -21.65 26.67
CA THR A 216 6.08 -20.62 25.70
C THR A 216 7.26 -21.06 24.84
N ILE A 217 8.32 -21.59 25.47
CA ILE A 217 9.49 -22.13 24.78
C ILE A 217 9.11 -23.32 23.89
N PHE A 218 8.36 -24.27 24.47
CA PHE A 218 7.95 -25.49 23.77
C PHE A 218 7.10 -25.17 22.52
N ARG A 219 6.11 -24.29 22.66
CA ARG A 219 5.24 -23.92 21.55
C ARG A 219 5.95 -23.10 20.50
N TYR A 220 6.88 -22.23 20.89
CA TYR A 220 7.73 -21.50 19.94
C TYR A 220 8.57 -22.46 19.11
N GLN A 221 9.23 -23.43 19.77
CA GLN A 221 10.04 -24.45 19.08
C GLN A 221 9.21 -25.33 18.15
N ARG A 222 8.00 -25.70 18.58
CA ARG A 222 7.06 -26.47 17.75
C ARG A 222 6.50 -25.66 16.59
N GLY A 223 6.49 -24.33 16.71
CA GLY A 223 6.03 -23.42 15.66
C GLY A 223 7.07 -23.12 14.60
N LEU A 224 8.29 -23.64 14.72
CA LEU A 224 9.31 -23.49 13.68
C LEU A 224 8.98 -24.39 12.49
N VAL A 225 9.34 -23.92 11.29
CA VAL A 225 9.20 -24.72 10.06
C VAL A 225 10.04 -25.97 10.14
N ASP A 226 9.47 -27.11 9.76
CA ASP A 226 10.16 -28.37 9.69
C ASP A 226 11.13 -28.40 8.50
N PRO A 227 12.37 -28.91 8.68
CA PRO A 227 13.28 -29.11 7.56
C PRO A 227 12.69 -30.07 6.53
N GLY A 228 12.80 -29.72 5.25
CA GLY A 228 12.20 -30.47 4.15
C GLY A 228 10.78 -30.07 3.79
N GLU A 229 10.18 -29.08 4.49
CA GLU A 229 8.88 -28.53 4.14
C GLU A 229 8.95 -27.88 2.75
N MET A 230 7.95 -28.17 1.89
CA MET A 230 7.86 -27.66 0.52
C MET A 230 7.28 -26.25 0.49
N VAL A 231 8.01 -25.29 1.01
CA VAL A 231 7.57 -23.91 1.20
C VAL A 231 7.25 -23.19 -0.13
N GLY A 232 7.88 -23.59 -1.23
CA GLY A 232 7.58 -23.06 -2.54
C GLY A 232 6.19 -23.43 -3.02
N VAL A 233 5.75 -24.68 -2.79
CA VAL A 233 4.37 -25.11 -3.12
C VAL A 233 3.36 -24.41 -2.23
N LEU A 234 3.66 -24.29 -0.92
CA LEU A 234 2.82 -23.51 0.01
C LEU A 234 2.64 -22.05 -0.43
N ALA A 235 3.73 -21.41 -0.86
CA ALA A 235 3.68 -20.05 -1.39
C ALA A 235 2.82 -19.96 -2.65
N ALA A 236 2.97 -20.88 -3.59
CA ALA A 236 2.19 -20.93 -4.82
C ALA A 236 0.69 -21.12 -4.54
N GLN A 237 0.33 -21.98 -3.59
CA GLN A 237 -1.05 -22.19 -3.16
C GLN A 237 -1.62 -20.98 -2.42
N SER A 238 -0.85 -20.36 -1.54
CA SER A 238 -1.25 -19.18 -0.77
C SER A 238 -1.47 -17.93 -1.64
N ILE A 239 -0.83 -17.87 -2.82
CA ILE A 239 -1.07 -16.83 -3.82
C ILE A 239 -2.25 -17.23 -4.72
N GLY A 240 -2.35 -18.50 -5.10
CA GLY A 240 -3.37 -18.99 -6.01
C GLY A 240 -4.79 -18.97 -5.42
N GLU A 241 -4.94 -19.30 -4.14
CA GLU A 241 -6.25 -19.30 -3.48
C GLU A 241 -6.89 -17.90 -3.48
N PRO A 242 -6.28 -16.83 -2.95
CA PRO A 242 -6.86 -15.49 -3.04
C PRO A 242 -7.06 -14.99 -4.46
N ALA A 243 -6.20 -15.40 -5.42
CA ALA A 243 -6.34 -15.02 -6.82
C ALA A 243 -7.68 -15.47 -7.40
N THR A 244 -8.23 -16.62 -6.97
CA THR A 244 -9.55 -17.08 -7.40
C THR A 244 -10.69 -16.18 -6.94
N GLN A 245 -10.49 -15.41 -5.87
CA GLN A 245 -11.48 -14.49 -5.31
C GLN A 245 -11.36 -13.06 -5.88
N MET A 246 -10.28 -12.77 -6.63
CA MET A 246 -10.08 -11.46 -7.28
C MET A 246 -11.05 -11.27 -8.46
N THR A 247 -11.33 -10.03 -8.84
CA THR A 247 -12.10 -9.68 -10.03
C THR A 247 -11.24 -9.70 -11.28
N LEU A 248 -11.83 -10.11 -12.42
CA LEU A 248 -11.16 -10.13 -13.73
C LEU A 248 -10.92 -8.73 -14.28
N ASN A 249 -11.87 -7.85 -14.06
CA ASN A 249 -11.89 -6.50 -14.58
C ASN A 249 -11.91 -5.48 -13.43
N THR A 250 -11.18 -4.38 -13.62
CA THR A 250 -11.12 -3.24 -12.71
C THR A 250 -12.39 -2.37 -12.72
N PHE A 251 -13.51 -2.87 -13.26
CA PHE A 251 -14.78 -2.13 -13.36
C PHE A 251 -15.41 -1.77 -12.01
N HIS A 252 -14.95 -2.32 -10.91
CA HIS A 252 -15.49 -2.03 -9.58
C HIS A 252 -14.86 -0.84 -8.86
N VAL A 253 -14.17 0.06 -9.57
CA VAL A 253 -13.76 1.35 -9.00
C VAL A 253 -14.91 2.37 -9.00
N SER A 254 -16.06 2.04 -9.55
CA SER A 254 -17.30 2.76 -9.30
C SER A 254 -18.02 2.15 -8.09
N GLU A 255 -17.47 2.27 -6.89
CA GLU A 255 -18.35 2.37 -5.74
C GLU A 255 -19.37 3.47 -6.03
N PRO A 256 -20.66 3.20 -5.79
CA PRO A 256 -21.70 4.13 -6.24
C PRO A 256 -21.42 5.50 -5.63
N LEU A 257 -21.29 6.47 -6.51
CA LEU A 257 -21.03 7.89 -6.22
C LEU A 257 -21.91 8.47 -5.09
N TRP A 258 -23.01 7.81 -4.80
CA TRP A 258 -23.96 8.22 -3.75
C TRP A 258 -23.44 7.95 -2.33
N HIS A 259 -22.62 6.93 -2.10
CA HIS A 259 -21.98 6.71 -0.79
C HIS A 259 -20.90 7.76 -0.51
N LEU A 260 -20.26 8.26 -1.55
CA LEU A 260 -19.31 9.37 -1.48
C LEU A 260 -20.03 10.73 -1.26
N LEU A 261 -21.23 10.88 -1.77
CA LEU A 261 -22.05 12.11 -1.59
C LEU A 261 -22.52 12.31 -0.15
N VAL A 262 -22.68 11.25 0.62
CA VAL A 262 -23.16 11.34 2.01
C VAL A 262 -22.01 11.49 3.02
N SER A 263 -20.80 11.07 2.69
CA SER A 263 -19.72 11.01 3.69
C SER A 263 -18.77 12.21 3.69
N ASN A 264 -18.55 12.94 2.60
CA ASN A 264 -17.56 14.05 2.65
C ASN A 264 -17.65 15.06 1.50
N VAL A 265 -18.12 16.24 1.80
CA VAL A 265 -17.95 17.47 1.00
C VAL A 265 -16.46 17.81 0.76
N ILE A 266 -15.56 17.29 1.54
CA ILE A 266 -14.10 17.51 1.45
C ILE A 266 -13.47 16.67 0.33
N LEU A 267 -13.93 15.42 0.13
CA LEU A 267 -13.45 14.56 -0.97
C LEU A 267 -13.89 15.03 -2.35
N ILE A 268 -15.06 15.68 -2.44
CA ILE A 268 -15.54 16.27 -3.70
C ILE A 268 -14.63 17.42 -4.17
N LYS A 269 -14.06 18.19 -3.25
CA LYS A 269 -13.08 19.23 -3.60
C LYS A 269 -11.76 18.67 -4.15
N GLU A 270 -11.32 17.53 -3.66
CA GLU A 270 -10.11 16.87 -4.18
C GLU A 270 -10.36 16.15 -5.52
N GLN A 271 -11.57 15.65 -5.76
CA GLN A 271 -11.95 15.06 -7.06
C GLN A 271 -12.20 16.11 -8.14
N LEU A 272 -12.77 17.25 -7.80
CA LEU A 272 -12.95 18.40 -8.71
C LEU A 272 -11.62 19.11 -9.02
N ALA A 273 -10.61 18.97 -8.18
CA ALA A 273 -9.26 19.51 -8.41
C ALA A 273 -8.40 18.65 -9.35
N GLY A 274 -9.00 17.88 -10.25
CA GLY A 274 -8.28 17.19 -11.33
C GLY A 274 -7.35 16.07 -10.87
N VAL A 275 -7.54 15.52 -9.66
CA VAL A 275 -6.92 14.25 -9.30
C VAL A 275 -7.57 13.17 -10.15
N SER A 276 -6.99 12.95 -11.32
CA SER A 276 -7.27 11.82 -12.20
C SER A 276 -7.38 10.57 -11.31
N ASN A 277 -8.57 9.99 -11.26
CA ASN A 277 -8.81 8.70 -10.64
C ASN A 277 -7.78 7.74 -11.22
N LYS A 278 -6.76 7.39 -10.42
CA LYS A 278 -5.67 6.54 -10.89
C LYS A 278 -6.29 5.21 -11.26
N ASN A 279 -6.47 5.01 -12.54
CA ASN A 279 -6.89 3.73 -13.09
C ASN A 279 -5.72 2.76 -12.87
N VAL A 280 -5.64 2.19 -11.66
CA VAL A 280 -4.58 1.24 -11.30
C VAL A 280 -5.07 -0.14 -11.68
N THR A 281 -4.29 -0.85 -12.47
CA THR A 281 -4.56 -2.24 -12.79
C THR A 281 -4.45 -3.08 -11.52
N LEU A 282 -5.55 -3.67 -11.07
CA LEU A 282 -5.65 -4.51 -9.89
C LEU A 282 -6.10 -5.93 -10.28
N GLY A 283 -6.05 -6.85 -9.32
CA GLY A 283 -6.57 -8.21 -9.50
C GLY A 283 -5.73 -9.08 -10.44
N ILE A 284 -6.39 -10.00 -11.13
CA ILE A 284 -5.77 -10.99 -12.00
C ILE A 284 -4.92 -10.36 -13.13
N PRO A 285 -5.33 -9.30 -13.82
CA PRO A 285 -4.49 -8.65 -14.83
C PRO A 285 -3.15 -8.17 -14.28
N ARG A 286 -3.14 -7.59 -13.08
CA ARG A 286 -1.90 -7.15 -12.43
C ARG A 286 -1.01 -8.32 -12.02
N LEU A 287 -1.61 -9.38 -11.49
CA LEU A 287 -0.89 -10.59 -11.14
C LEU A 287 -0.21 -11.22 -12.36
N LYS A 288 -0.90 -11.24 -13.52
CA LYS A 288 -0.30 -11.68 -14.80
C LYS A 288 0.87 -10.80 -15.25
N GLU A 289 0.78 -9.49 -15.11
CA GLU A 289 1.88 -8.57 -15.43
C GLU A 289 3.11 -8.89 -14.60
N LEU A 290 2.94 -9.13 -13.29
CA LEU A 290 4.02 -9.46 -12.38
C LEU A 290 4.67 -10.80 -12.71
N ILE A 291 3.87 -11.87 -12.86
CA ILE A 291 4.37 -13.23 -13.14
C ILE A 291 5.07 -13.30 -14.50
N ASN A 292 4.56 -12.58 -15.50
CA ASN A 292 5.14 -12.55 -16.83
C ASN A 292 6.27 -11.52 -16.98
N THR A 293 6.58 -10.75 -15.94
CA THR A 293 7.59 -9.68 -15.99
C THR A 293 7.46 -8.79 -17.24
N VAL A 294 6.22 -8.32 -17.49
CA VAL A 294 5.89 -7.54 -18.69
C VAL A 294 6.66 -6.22 -18.65
N LYS A 295 7.39 -5.91 -19.74
CA LYS A 295 8.17 -4.65 -19.84
C LYS A 295 7.28 -3.41 -19.79
N ASN A 296 6.15 -3.44 -20.51
CA ASN A 296 5.19 -2.34 -20.59
C ASN A 296 3.97 -2.68 -19.74
N ILE A 297 3.94 -2.20 -18.52
CA ILE A 297 2.78 -2.35 -17.62
C ILE A 297 1.66 -1.40 -18.04
N LYS A 298 0.40 -1.81 -17.86
CA LYS A 298 -0.78 -1.02 -18.29
C LYS A 298 -0.90 0.31 -17.56
N THR A 299 -0.59 0.33 -16.27
CA THR A 299 -0.70 1.52 -15.43
C THR A 299 0.59 1.75 -14.65
N PRO A 300 1.63 2.31 -15.29
CA PRO A 300 2.88 2.61 -14.60
C PRO A 300 2.63 3.71 -13.56
N SER A 301 3.13 3.49 -12.34
CA SER A 301 3.05 4.48 -11.26
C SER A 301 4.38 4.56 -10.53
N MET A 302 4.74 5.77 -10.12
CA MET A 302 5.93 6.05 -9.33
C MET A 302 5.56 6.97 -8.18
N ALA A 303 5.97 6.65 -6.96
CA ALA A 303 5.82 7.51 -5.80
C ALA A 303 7.13 8.26 -5.54
N LEU A 304 7.05 9.58 -5.46
CA LEU A 304 8.17 10.44 -5.12
C LEU A 304 7.95 11.02 -3.73
N HIS A 305 8.82 10.66 -2.79
CA HIS A 305 8.80 11.21 -1.44
C HIS A 305 9.56 12.54 -1.42
N LEU A 306 8.83 13.61 -1.11
CA LEU A 306 9.42 14.94 -0.97
C LEU A 306 10.17 15.05 0.37
N LEU A 307 11.21 15.90 0.40
CA LEU A 307 11.94 16.19 1.64
C LEU A 307 11.00 16.83 2.68
N PRO A 308 11.17 16.52 3.98
CA PRO A 308 10.32 17.07 5.05
C PRO A 308 10.30 18.59 5.14
N THR A 309 11.30 19.26 4.57
CA THR A 309 11.43 20.72 4.52
C THR A 309 10.48 21.39 3.53
N ILE A 310 9.85 20.62 2.64
CA ILE A 310 8.94 21.15 1.60
C ILE A 310 7.52 21.19 2.13
N SER A 311 6.88 22.37 2.05
CA SER A 311 5.48 22.52 2.46
C SER A 311 4.54 21.78 1.48
N LYS A 312 3.40 21.32 1.98
CA LYS A 312 2.38 20.63 1.18
C LYS A 312 1.88 21.49 0.00
N ASP A 313 1.85 22.81 0.16
CA ASP A 313 1.37 23.75 -0.86
C ASP A 313 2.27 23.80 -2.11
N ARG A 314 3.55 23.42 -1.97
CA ARG A 314 4.48 23.32 -3.10
C ARG A 314 4.39 22.01 -3.89
N ALA A 315 3.74 21.00 -3.35
CA ALA A 315 3.64 19.70 -3.99
C ALA A 315 2.94 19.74 -5.37
N PRO A 316 1.83 20.48 -5.59
CA PRO A 316 1.21 20.63 -6.91
C PRO A 316 2.13 21.26 -7.94
N PHE A 317 2.90 22.27 -7.55
CA PHE A 317 3.86 22.93 -8.42
C PHE A 317 5.01 21.99 -8.85
N ILE A 318 5.53 21.19 -7.91
CA ILE A 318 6.54 20.18 -8.21
C ILE A 318 5.98 19.10 -9.15
N LYS A 319 4.73 18.67 -8.89
CA LYS A 319 4.01 17.73 -9.76
C LYS A 319 3.91 18.25 -11.19
N SER A 320 3.48 19.50 -11.39
CA SER A 320 3.32 20.09 -12.72
C SER A 320 4.64 20.17 -13.51
N ARG A 321 5.77 20.34 -12.81
CA ARG A 321 7.11 20.35 -13.44
C ARG A 321 7.65 18.96 -13.80
N ILE A 322 7.22 17.92 -13.10
CA ILE A 322 7.64 16.53 -13.37
C ILE A 322 6.77 15.89 -14.44
N GLU A 323 5.50 16.22 -14.48
CA GLU A 323 4.52 15.63 -15.39
C GLU A 323 4.77 16.07 -16.82
N HIS A 324 5.09 15.11 -17.71
CA HIS A 324 5.26 15.39 -19.13
C HIS A 324 3.92 15.86 -19.71
N THR A 325 3.92 17.06 -20.27
CA THR A 325 2.74 17.69 -20.87
C THR A 325 2.96 17.81 -22.36
N THR A 326 2.09 17.20 -23.16
CA THR A 326 2.14 17.32 -24.62
C THR A 326 1.19 18.44 -25.08
N PHE A 327 1.46 18.99 -26.27
CA PHE A 327 0.59 19.99 -26.90
C PHE A 327 -0.87 19.50 -27.00
N ARG A 328 -1.06 18.20 -27.27
CA ARG A 328 -2.37 17.56 -27.31
C ARG A 328 -3.15 17.64 -25.99
N ASP A 329 -2.45 17.59 -24.86
CA ASP A 329 -3.10 17.60 -23.54
C ASP A 329 -3.73 18.94 -23.20
N VAL A 330 -3.14 20.03 -23.70
CA VAL A 330 -3.63 21.41 -23.51
C VAL A 330 -4.56 21.89 -24.61
N LEU A 331 -4.64 21.12 -25.70
CA LEU A 331 -5.46 21.46 -26.87
C LEU A 331 -6.95 21.24 -26.58
N LYS A 332 -7.79 22.18 -27.00
CA LYS A 332 -9.27 22.07 -26.97
C LYS A 332 -9.79 21.60 -28.32
N HIS A 333 -9.44 22.29 -29.40
CA HIS A 333 -9.72 21.87 -30.77
C HIS A 333 -8.75 22.57 -31.76
N THR A 334 -8.66 22.02 -32.98
CA THR A 334 -7.87 22.57 -34.07
C THR A 334 -8.72 22.80 -35.28
N GLU A 335 -8.43 23.87 -36.02
CA GLU A 335 -9.05 24.22 -37.28
C GLU A 335 -7.96 24.49 -38.31
N ILE A 336 -8.19 24.05 -39.53
CA ILE A 336 -7.36 24.41 -40.70
C ILE A 336 -8.13 25.42 -41.52
N LEU A 337 -7.59 26.62 -41.64
CA LEU A 337 -8.17 27.71 -42.37
C LEU A 337 -7.39 27.97 -43.67
N SER A 338 -8.06 28.30 -44.74
CA SER A 338 -7.44 28.70 -45.97
C SER A 338 -7.38 30.21 -46.05
N ASP A 339 -6.19 30.80 -46.15
CA ASP A 339 -5.97 32.24 -46.30
C ASP A 339 -5.91 32.66 -47.76
N LEU A 340 -7.09 32.59 -48.44
CA LEU A 340 -7.23 32.96 -49.85
C LEU A 340 -7.57 34.47 -50.04
N GLY A 341 -7.17 35.31 -49.10
CA GLY A 341 -7.24 36.76 -49.29
C GLY A 341 -8.56 37.45 -48.98
N GLU A 342 -9.64 36.74 -48.64
CA GLU A 342 -10.92 37.34 -48.22
C GLU A 342 -11.09 37.21 -46.70
N THR A 343 -11.23 38.37 -46.12
CA THR A 343 -10.98 38.71 -44.73
C THR A 343 -12.08 38.32 -43.75
N HIS A 344 -11.88 37.23 -43.02
CA HIS A 344 -12.45 37.13 -41.69
C HIS A 344 -11.66 37.99 -40.68
N ALA A 345 -12.31 38.65 -39.76
CA ALA A 345 -11.68 39.57 -38.79
C ALA A 345 -10.54 38.89 -37.99
N ASP A 346 -10.67 37.57 -37.71
CA ASP A 346 -9.66 36.77 -37.04
C ASP A 346 -8.39 36.57 -37.84
N GLN A 347 -8.47 36.61 -39.19
CA GLN A 347 -7.30 36.46 -40.06
C GLN A 347 -6.52 37.78 -40.21
N GLN A 348 -7.20 38.91 -40.11
CA GLN A 348 -6.57 40.22 -40.06
C GLN A 348 -5.68 40.38 -38.82
N TRP A 349 -6.18 39.89 -37.68
CA TRP A 349 -5.37 39.94 -36.44
C TRP A 349 -4.10 39.12 -36.54
N THR A 350 -4.13 37.92 -37.09
CA THR A 350 -2.96 37.06 -37.23
C THR A 350 -1.96 37.70 -38.20
N ARG A 351 -2.39 38.33 -39.28
CA ARG A 351 -1.50 39.06 -40.20
C ARG A 351 -0.87 40.29 -39.56
N ILE A 352 -1.63 41.07 -38.78
CA ILE A 352 -1.13 42.25 -38.07
C ILE A 352 -0.13 41.79 -36.97
N ALA A 353 -0.46 40.78 -36.21
CA ALA A 353 0.41 40.22 -35.16
C ALA A 353 1.74 39.69 -35.77
N TYR A 354 1.66 39.07 -36.96
CA TYR A 354 2.80 38.59 -37.69
C TYR A 354 3.72 39.74 -38.15
N GLN A 355 3.17 40.82 -38.70
CA GLN A 355 3.94 42.00 -39.15
C GLN A 355 4.59 42.77 -38.00
N LEU A 356 4.06 42.69 -36.80
CA LEU A 356 4.59 43.35 -35.61
C LEU A 356 5.74 42.62 -34.94
N LEU A 357 6.00 41.36 -35.31
CA LEU A 357 7.13 40.61 -34.77
C LEU A 357 8.43 41.04 -35.41
N PRO A 358 9.42 41.56 -34.67
CA PRO A 358 10.68 42.07 -35.21
C PRO A 358 11.53 41.01 -35.93
N GLU A 359 11.33 39.75 -35.62
CA GLU A 359 12.02 38.61 -36.22
C GLU A 359 11.59 38.34 -37.66
N ASN A 360 10.41 38.83 -38.07
CA ASN A 360 9.79 38.54 -39.37
C ASN A 360 9.85 39.73 -40.35
N ALA A 361 10.56 40.77 -40.01
CA ALA A 361 10.62 42.00 -40.81
C ALA A 361 11.20 41.80 -42.23
N SER A 362 11.80 40.65 -42.53
CA SER A 362 12.41 40.33 -43.86
C SER A 362 11.59 39.35 -44.72
N LEU A 363 10.49 38.80 -44.20
CA LEU A 363 9.64 37.82 -44.91
C LEU A 363 8.36 38.53 -45.43
N SER A 364 8.08 38.37 -46.72
CA SER A 364 6.81 38.86 -47.29
C SER A 364 5.67 37.89 -46.99
N PRO A 365 4.43 38.38 -46.77
CA PRO A 365 3.27 37.50 -46.54
C PRO A 365 3.02 36.53 -47.70
N ASP A 366 3.47 36.85 -48.90
CA ASP A 366 3.29 36.04 -50.10
C ASP A 366 4.24 34.82 -50.17
N ASP A 367 5.26 34.76 -49.32
CA ASP A 367 6.18 33.64 -49.22
C ASP A 367 5.66 32.54 -48.30
N LEU A 368 4.53 32.75 -47.60
CA LEU A 368 3.95 31.83 -46.68
C LEU A 368 2.91 30.90 -47.35
N SER A 369 2.76 29.70 -46.82
CA SER A 369 1.69 28.77 -47.22
C SER A 369 0.31 29.44 -47.02
N PRO A 370 -0.65 29.21 -47.93
CA PRO A 370 -2.03 29.73 -47.79
C PRO A 370 -2.85 29.01 -46.69
N TRP A 371 -2.23 28.04 -45.98
CA TRP A 371 -2.85 27.30 -44.95
C TRP A 371 -2.48 27.80 -43.56
N LEU A 372 -3.48 28.08 -42.73
CA LEU A 372 -3.35 28.50 -41.35
C LEU A 372 -3.88 27.40 -40.45
N LEU A 373 -3.07 26.89 -39.54
CA LEU A 373 -3.50 26.00 -38.50
C LEU A 373 -3.83 26.82 -37.24
N ARG A 374 -5.11 26.90 -36.90
CA ARG A 374 -5.60 27.51 -35.66
C ARG A 374 -5.72 26.43 -34.59
N ALA A 375 -5.06 26.61 -33.48
CA ALA A 375 -5.13 25.74 -32.31
C ALA A 375 -5.73 26.51 -31.14
N VAL A 376 -6.87 26.09 -30.66
CA VAL A 376 -7.49 26.67 -29.46
C VAL A 376 -7.10 25.86 -28.26
N LEU A 377 -6.49 26.52 -27.28
CA LEU A 377 -5.96 25.89 -26.07
C LEU A 377 -6.96 26.00 -24.92
N SER A 378 -6.94 25.03 -24.01
CA SER A 378 -7.73 25.06 -22.80
C SER A 378 -7.04 25.90 -21.73
N ARG A 379 -7.62 27.04 -21.39
CA ARG A 379 -7.12 27.98 -20.37
C ARG A 379 -7.02 27.31 -18.98
N GLU A 380 -7.98 26.48 -18.63
CA GLU A 380 -7.97 25.74 -17.36
C GLU A 380 -6.73 24.82 -17.25
N LYS A 381 -6.47 24.05 -18.32
CA LYS A 381 -5.30 23.15 -18.36
C LYS A 381 -3.97 23.88 -18.38
N LEU A 382 -3.90 25.04 -19.05
CA LEU A 382 -2.70 25.90 -19.02
C LEU A 382 -2.43 26.39 -17.60
N TRP A 383 -3.45 26.81 -16.88
CA TRP A 383 -3.32 27.26 -15.50
C TRP A 383 -2.93 26.13 -14.54
N GLU A 384 -3.58 24.96 -14.66
CA GLU A 384 -3.21 23.78 -13.87
C GLU A 384 -1.74 23.38 -14.04
N LYS A 385 -1.21 23.56 -15.25
CA LYS A 385 0.19 23.22 -15.57
C LYS A 385 1.16 24.39 -15.36
N GLY A 386 0.67 25.58 -15.05
CA GLY A 386 1.50 26.79 -14.92
C GLY A 386 2.18 27.19 -16.22
N LEU A 387 1.53 26.94 -17.37
CA LEU A 387 2.04 27.25 -18.68
C LEU A 387 1.43 28.58 -19.19
N THR A 388 2.24 29.39 -19.87
CA THR A 388 1.79 30.60 -20.57
C THR A 388 1.74 30.34 -22.07
N MET A 389 1.00 31.15 -22.81
CA MET A 389 0.93 31.08 -24.28
C MET A 389 2.30 31.25 -24.92
N VAL A 390 3.18 32.07 -24.32
CA VAL A 390 4.56 32.27 -24.78
C VAL A 390 5.38 30.99 -24.64
N HIS A 391 5.23 30.25 -23.53
CA HIS A 391 5.92 28.96 -23.36
C HIS A 391 5.50 27.95 -24.43
N VAL A 392 4.20 27.86 -24.70
CA VAL A 392 3.68 26.95 -25.72
C VAL A 392 4.19 27.33 -27.12
N ARG A 393 4.12 28.63 -27.44
CA ARG A 393 4.65 29.17 -28.73
C ARG A 393 6.13 28.79 -28.93
N ASN A 394 6.96 29.11 -27.93
CA ASN A 394 8.38 28.84 -28.01
C ASN A 394 8.69 27.35 -28.19
N SER A 395 7.99 26.50 -27.45
CA SER A 395 8.15 25.04 -27.56
C SER A 395 7.74 24.50 -28.92
N ILE A 396 6.69 25.06 -29.53
CA ILE A 396 6.27 24.72 -30.91
C ILE A 396 7.30 25.19 -31.91
N GLN A 397 7.77 26.44 -31.77
CA GLN A 397 8.80 27.03 -32.65
C GLN A 397 10.11 26.24 -32.60
N ASP A 398 10.52 25.85 -31.37
CA ASP A 398 11.74 25.02 -31.20
C ASP A 398 11.59 23.64 -31.84
N ALA A 399 10.38 23.05 -31.80
CA ALA A 399 10.12 21.74 -32.37
C ALA A 399 10.01 21.75 -33.91
N LEU A 400 9.45 22.81 -34.49
CA LEU A 400 9.21 22.92 -35.92
C LEU A 400 10.34 23.71 -36.67
N GLY A 401 11.14 24.46 -35.91
CA GLY A 401 12.20 25.32 -36.48
C GLY A 401 11.68 26.30 -37.51
N ASP A 402 12.38 26.47 -38.60
CA ASP A 402 12.05 27.40 -39.68
C ASP A 402 10.88 26.93 -40.58
N ASN A 403 10.33 25.72 -40.31
CA ASN A 403 9.24 25.17 -41.13
C ASN A 403 7.87 25.73 -40.81
N ALA A 404 7.68 26.37 -39.66
CA ALA A 404 6.43 26.98 -39.28
C ALA A 404 6.63 28.24 -38.46
N LEU A 405 5.82 29.25 -38.74
CA LEU A 405 5.73 30.46 -37.97
C LEU A 405 4.59 30.38 -36.97
N THR A 406 4.88 30.65 -35.73
CA THR A 406 3.90 30.54 -34.64
C THR A 406 3.58 31.91 -34.06
N VAL A 407 2.30 32.24 -34.03
CA VAL A 407 1.76 33.45 -33.39
C VAL A 407 0.89 32.99 -32.22
N ALA A 408 1.05 33.59 -31.05
CA ALA A 408 0.25 33.31 -29.88
C ALA A 408 -0.57 34.51 -29.48
N SER A 409 -1.83 34.29 -29.11
CA SER A 409 -2.68 35.33 -28.50
C SER A 409 -2.19 35.62 -27.06
N ASP A 410 -2.75 36.67 -26.47
CA ASP A 410 -2.50 37.00 -25.07
C ASP A 410 -3.11 35.94 -24.13
N ASP A 411 -2.47 35.72 -22.97
CA ASP A 411 -2.89 34.71 -21.97
C ASP A 411 -4.33 34.93 -21.46
N ASN A 412 -4.90 36.11 -21.63
CA ASN A 412 -6.25 36.49 -21.18
C ASN A 412 -7.33 36.36 -22.25
N ASN A 413 -7.00 36.02 -23.49
CA ASN A 413 -7.99 35.79 -24.53
C ASN A 413 -8.67 34.43 -24.37
N ASP A 414 -9.99 34.41 -24.47
CA ASP A 414 -10.82 33.18 -24.41
C ASP A 414 -10.71 32.35 -25.70
#